data_15b2df5e458631084bf582776c88d9d6
#
_entry.id   15b2df5e458631084bf582776c88d9d6
#
_cell.length_a   1.000
_cell.length_b   1.000
_cell.length_c   1.000
_cell.angle_alpha   90.00
_cell.angle_beta   90.00
_cell.angle_gamma   90.00
#
_symmetry.space_group_name_H-M   'P 1'
#
loop_
_entity.id
_entity.type
_entity.pdbx_description
1 polymer ?
#
loop_
_entity_poly.entity_id
_entity_poly.type
_entity_poly.pdbx_seq_one_letter_code
_entity_poly.pdbx_strand_id
1 'polypeptide(L)'
;MTSTIRQHAATRTGFSSVTRTGRTVLTVPARLCFIVEERYENDVMPGAVVDVLRSWGHEVDVLRPNGTVADLWDLLFTGSTRYDAFVLKTVSEGPGLTLLDAAGAAGITTVNDYRSIRLARDKAVAAVRARAAGIPFPKTWFASRTALLDQIPADMYPLVIKPNNGSSLKDVYRVDNPEELAQLDIDDSTRMLAQPYLVNPGYDMKLYNTGDEVFATIKRSPLHPGADVVEEQIPVTPELRALALAVGRAFALDIYGIDVVETPDGYVVLDVNDFPSFGMVPQAAERLARTVLRVTRRNAIAAATTTTVDSTLVPVLEATA
;
A
#
# COMPACT_ATOMS: atom_id res chain seq x y z
N MET A 1 49.54 10.89 -17.57
CA MET A 1 49.34 11.46 -16.21
C MET A 1 48.28 10.63 -15.52
N THR A 2 48.73 9.72 -14.70
CA THR A 2 47.95 8.67 -14.03
C THR A 2 47.38 9.26 -12.71
N SER A 3 46.08 9.39 -12.61
CA SER A 3 45.42 9.83 -11.36
C SER A 3 44.98 8.58 -10.59
N THR A 4 45.63 8.37 -9.47
CA THR A 4 45.38 7.27 -8.54
C THR A 4 44.19 7.68 -7.64
N ILE A 5 43.05 7.00 -7.76
CA ILE A 5 41.93 7.14 -6.84
C ILE A 5 42.24 6.28 -5.61
N ARG A 6 42.43 6.91 -4.46
CA ARG A 6 42.58 6.26 -3.17
C ARG A 6 41.22 5.71 -2.73
N GLN A 7 41.14 4.39 -2.56
CA GLN A 7 40.04 3.74 -1.83
C GLN A 7 40.14 4.11 -0.34
N HIS A 8 39.09 4.77 0.20
CA HIS A 8 38.88 4.85 1.64
C HIS A 8 37.82 3.82 2.01
N ALA A 9 38.27 2.75 2.63
CA ALA A 9 37.40 1.84 3.36
C ALA A 9 36.87 2.56 4.61
N ALA A 10 35.62 2.99 4.59
CA ALA A 10 34.96 3.55 5.75
C ALA A 10 34.47 2.42 6.65
N THR A 11 35.12 2.23 7.76
CA THR A 11 34.69 1.35 8.86
C THR A 11 33.38 1.88 9.44
N ARG A 12 32.30 1.08 9.39
CA ARG A 12 31.00 1.40 9.99
C ARG A 12 31.11 1.52 11.52
N THR A 13 31.39 2.68 12.05
CA THR A 13 31.26 2.99 13.47
C THR A 13 30.44 4.27 13.63
N GLY A 14 29.11 4.12 13.62
CA GLY A 14 28.18 5.19 13.96
C GLY A 14 26.97 4.61 14.66
N PHE A 15 26.96 4.62 16.00
CA PHE A 15 25.79 4.24 16.78
C PHE A 15 25.04 5.50 17.21
N SER A 16 23.78 5.63 16.82
CA SER A 16 22.89 6.66 17.34
C SER A 16 22.07 6.12 18.51
N SER A 17 22.08 6.81 19.65
CA SER A 17 21.37 6.39 20.86
C SER A 17 20.07 7.19 21.02
N VAL A 18 18.94 6.50 21.12
CA VAL A 18 17.65 7.07 21.51
C VAL A 18 17.36 6.62 22.93
N THR A 19 17.34 7.56 23.87
CA THR A 19 17.10 7.28 25.29
C THR A 19 15.61 7.41 25.61
N ARG A 20 14.97 6.31 25.94
CA ARG A 20 13.70 6.30 26.65
C ARG A 20 13.81 5.30 27.81
N THR A 21 13.76 5.81 29.05
CA THR A 21 13.81 5.03 30.29
C THR A 21 15.00 4.07 30.42
N GLY A 22 16.21 4.61 30.58
CA GLY A 22 17.33 3.89 31.19
C GLY A 22 17.97 2.72 30.41
N ARG A 23 17.51 2.43 29.18
CA ARG A 23 18.12 1.44 28.29
C ARG A 23 18.44 2.08 26.94
N THR A 24 19.72 2.28 26.66
CA THR A 24 20.21 2.66 25.33
C THR A 24 20.08 1.44 24.42
N VAL A 25 19.08 1.44 23.55
CA VAL A 25 18.98 0.45 22.48
C VAL A 25 19.84 0.96 21.32
N LEU A 26 21.01 0.36 21.13
CA LEU A 26 21.83 0.59 19.94
C LEU A 26 21.08 0.00 18.74
N THR A 27 20.49 0.84 17.91
CA THR A 27 19.86 0.41 16.66
C THR A 27 20.88 0.49 15.54
N VAL A 28 21.11 -0.63 14.86
CA VAL A 28 21.93 -0.62 13.63
C VAL A 28 21.18 0.24 12.60
N PRO A 29 21.87 1.24 11.98
CA PRO A 29 21.27 2.03 10.92
C PRO A 29 20.79 1.12 9.78
N ALA A 30 19.55 1.31 9.36
CA ALA A 30 19.00 0.64 8.18
C ALA A 30 19.28 1.49 6.94
N ARG A 31 19.49 0.85 5.80
CA ARG A 31 19.54 1.49 4.49
C ARG A 31 18.28 1.20 3.70
N LEU A 32 17.54 2.23 3.37
CA LEU A 32 16.21 2.16 2.78
C LEU A 32 16.17 2.88 1.44
N CYS A 33 15.41 2.36 0.48
CA CYS A 33 15.10 3.02 -0.78
C CYS A 33 13.61 3.32 -0.86
N PHE A 34 13.24 4.59 -0.90
CA PHE A 34 11.86 5.02 -1.15
C PHE A 34 11.65 5.23 -2.64
N ILE A 35 10.71 4.50 -3.22
CA ILE A 35 10.28 4.69 -4.61
C ILE A 35 9.08 5.64 -4.58
N VAL A 36 9.23 6.82 -5.21
CA VAL A 36 8.21 7.87 -5.23
C VAL A 36 7.89 8.22 -6.68
N GLU A 37 6.67 7.94 -7.09
CA GLU A 37 6.16 8.32 -8.40
C GLU A 37 5.99 9.84 -8.53
N GLU A 38 6.17 10.39 -9.72
CA GLU A 38 6.08 11.81 -10.04
C GLU A 38 4.82 12.47 -9.47
N ARG A 39 3.68 11.79 -9.56
CA ARG A 39 2.40 12.26 -9.01
C ARG A 39 2.46 12.60 -7.52
N TYR A 40 3.35 11.97 -6.76
CA TYR A 40 3.46 12.10 -5.32
C TYR A 40 4.71 12.86 -4.85
N GLU A 41 5.48 13.43 -5.75
CA GLU A 41 6.71 14.17 -5.40
C GLU A 41 6.47 15.36 -4.48
N ASN A 42 5.32 16.00 -4.64
CA ASN A 42 4.92 17.16 -3.84
C ASN A 42 3.98 16.81 -2.68
N ASP A 43 3.65 15.54 -2.50
CA ASP A 43 2.86 15.10 -1.35
C ASP A 43 3.70 15.15 -0.07
N VAL A 44 3.07 15.55 1.03
CA VAL A 44 3.72 15.53 2.36
C VAL A 44 4.23 14.12 2.69
N MET A 45 3.46 13.09 2.36
CA MET A 45 3.88 11.69 2.44
C MET A 45 4.25 11.17 1.04
N PRO A 46 5.39 10.49 0.88
CA PRO A 46 6.26 9.92 1.91
C PRO A 46 7.42 10.81 2.37
N GLY A 47 7.56 12.04 1.85
CA GLY A 47 8.69 12.93 2.16
C GLY A 47 8.94 13.08 3.66
N ALA A 48 7.89 13.36 4.43
CA ALA A 48 7.97 13.49 5.89
C ALA A 48 8.47 12.20 6.59
N VAL A 49 8.13 11.01 6.06
CA VAL A 49 8.64 9.73 6.59
C VAL A 49 10.14 9.58 6.33
N VAL A 50 10.60 9.98 5.16
CA VAL A 50 12.03 10.00 4.79
C VAL A 50 12.81 10.90 5.73
N ASP A 51 12.32 12.12 6.00
CA ASP A 51 12.97 13.08 6.88
C ASP A 51 13.05 12.56 8.32
N VAL A 52 12.00 11.95 8.83
CA VAL A 52 11.98 11.31 10.16
C VAL A 52 13.01 10.19 10.23
N LEU A 53 13.05 9.28 9.24
CA LEU A 53 14.02 8.18 9.21
C LEU A 53 15.47 8.68 9.17
N ARG A 54 15.74 9.70 8.37
CA ARG A 54 17.07 10.35 8.32
C ARG A 54 17.43 11.01 9.66
N SER A 55 16.47 11.68 10.31
CA SER A 55 16.67 12.29 11.63
C SER A 55 16.97 11.25 12.72
N TRP A 56 16.52 10.01 12.54
CA TRP A 56 16.83 8.88 13.44
C TRP A 56 18.13 8.16 13.09
N GLY A 57 18.89 8.66 12.10
CA GLY A 57 20.21 8.13 11.72
C GLY A 57 20.17 6.98 10.74
N HIS A 58 19.06 6.76 10.02
CA HIS A 58 18.98 5.80 8.95
C HIS A 58 19.42 6.41 7.62
N GLU A 59 19.99 5.57 6.73
CA GLU A 59 20.33 5.96 5.36
C GLU A 59 19.10 5.77 4.48
N VAL A 60 18.61 6.84 3.84
CA VAL A 60 17.41 6.80 3.02
C VAL A 60 17.66 7.47 1.67
N ASP A 61 17.61 6.67 0.62
CA ASP A 61 17.63 7.13 -0.76
C ASP A 61 16.19 7.25 -1.29
N VAL A 62 15.97 8.19 -2.23
CA VAL A 62 14.68 8.37 -2.90
C VAL A 62 14.88 8.14 -4.39
N LEU A 63 14.24 7.10 -4.93
CA LEU A 63 14.24 6.76 -6.33
C LEU A 63 12.97 7.30 -7.01
N ARG A 64 13.14 8.06 -8.08
CA ARG A 64 12.05 8.62 -8.89
C ARG A 64 12.01 7.91 -10.24
N PRO A 65 11.13 6.91 -10.40
CA PRO A 65 11.16 6.04 -11.57
C PRO A 65 10.81 6.74 -12.88
N ASN A 66 10.04 7.82 -12.84
CA ASN A 66 9.62 8.55 -14.04
C ASN A 66 10.75 9.36 -14.71
N GLY A 67 11.78 9.73 -13.96
CA GLY A 67 12.91 10.54 -14.43
C GLY A 67 14.25 9.82 -14.48
N THR A 68 14.29 8.48 -14.25
CA THR A 68 15.54 7.76 -14.06
C THR A 68 15.54 6.44 -14.83
N VAL A 69 16.66 6.15 -15.51
CA VAL A 69 16.96 4.79 -15.97
C VAL A 69 17.64 4.05 -14.82
N ALA A 70 17.02 3.00 -14.31
CA ALA A 70 17.57 2.18 -13.24
C ALA A 70 18.35 1.00 -13.83
N ASP A 71 19.63 0.91 -13.52
CA ASP A 71 20.38 -0.34 -13.69
C ASP A 71 19.97 -1.29 -12.56
N LEU A 72 19.18 -2.32 -12.89
CA LEU A 72 18.64 -3.26 -11.90
C LEU A 72 19.73 -4.12 -11.26
N TRP A 73 20.82 -4.41 -11.98
CA TRP A 73 21.93 -5.20 -11.43
C TRP A 73 22.67 -4.41 -10.36
N ASP A 74 23.00 -3.15 -10.65
CA ASP A 74 23.65 -2.30 -9.65
C ASP A 74 22.73 -1.99 -8.49
N LEU A 75 21.47 -1.70 -8.76
CA LEU A 75 20.49 -1.35 -7.73
C LEU A 75 20.23 -2.49 -6.74
N LEU A 76 20.17 -3.75 -7.23
CA LEU A 76 19.67 -4.88 -6.44
C LEU A 76 20.76 -5.87 -6.02
N PHE A 77 21.87 -6.00 -6.77
CA PHE A 77 22.83 -7.08 -6.56
C PHE A 77 24.27 -6.63 -6.36
N THR A 78 24.76 -5.60 -7.09
CA THR A 78 26.21 -5.30 -7.17
C THR A 78 26.65 -4.10 -6.38
N GLY A 79 25.73 -3.24 -5.94
CA GLY A 79 26.06 -2.06 -5.15
C GLY A 79 26.81 -2.42 -3.87
N SER A 80 27.86 -1.67 -3.53
CA SER A 80 28.71 -1.89 -2.34
C SER A 80 27.91 -1.88 -1.02
N THR A 81 26.65 -1.48 -1.07
CA THR A 81 25.73 -1.39 0.04
C THR A 81 24.32 -1.77 -0.40
N ARG A 82 23.92 -2.99 -0.05
CA ARG A 82 22.56 -3.49 -0.32
C ARG A 82 21.53 -2.75 0.53
N TYR A 83 20.37 -2.45 -0.03
CA TYR A 83 19.23 -1.93 0.73
C TYR A 83 18.63 -3.03 1.62
N ASP A 84 18.23 -2.64 2.83
CA ASP A 84 17.52 -3.52 3.75
C ASP A 84 16.03 -3.63 3.38
N ALA A 85 15.46 -2.55 2.80
CA ALA A 85 14.10 -2.56 2.28
C ALA A 85 13.87 -1.49 1.20
N PHE A 86 12.87 -1.78 0.34
CA PHE A 86 12.25 -0.82 -0.56
C PHE A 86 10.87 -0.46 -0.06
N VAL A 87 10.52 0.84 -0.09
CA VAL A 87 9.22 1.39 0.32
C VAL A 87 8.59 2.10 -0.86
N LEU A 88 7.33 1.81 -1.16
CA LEU A 88 6.70 2.33 -2.36
C LEU A 88 5.56 3.31 -2.06
N LYS A 89 5.60 4.45 -2.76
CA LYS A 89 4.45 5.33 -2.97
C LYS A 89 4.29 5.55 -4.48
N THR A 90 3.31 4.89 -5.07
CA THR A 90 3.06 4.91 -6.52
C THR A 90 1.58 4.92 -6.86
N VAL A 91 1.26 5.16 -8.12
CA VAL A 91 -0.09 4.94 -8.69
C VAL A 91 -0.28 3.49 -9.13
N SER A 92 -1.51 3.10 -9.37
CA SER A 92 -1.81 1.82 -10.03
C SER A 92 -1.10 1.76 -11.39
N GLU A 93 -0.43 0.63 -11.66
CA GLU A 93 0.29 0.37 -12.92
C GLU A 93 1.47 1.33 -13.21
N GLY A 94 1.90 2.11 -12.22
CA GLY A 94 3.07 2.97 -12.36
C GLY A 94 4.40 2.18 -12.37
N PRO A 95 5.48 2.78 -12.93
CA PRO A 95 6.79 2.13 -13.07
C PRO A 95 7.42 1.76 -11.73
N GLY A 96 7.05 2.43 -10.64
CA GLY A 96 7.54 2.13 -9.30
C GLY A 96 7.16 0.74 -8.81
N LEU A 97 5.98 0.24 -9.19
CA LEU A 97 5.57 -1.12 -8.83
C LEU A 97 6.45 -2.18 -9.50
N THR A 98 6.88 -1.95 -10.74
CA THR A 98 7.83 -2.85 -11.43
C THR A 98 9.17 -2.91 -10.69
N LEU A 99 9.70 -1.77 -10.23
CA LEU A 99 10.95 -1.73 -9.47
C LEU A 99 10.80 -2.41 -8.09
N LEU A 100 9.65 -2.22 -7.44
CA LEU A 100 9.36 -2.91 -6.18
C LEU A 100 9.24 -4.42 -6.35
N ASP A 101 8.58 -4.88 -7.43
CA ASP A 101 8.49 -6.29 -7.79
C ASP A 101 9.87 -6.89 -8.03
N ALA A 102 10.75 -6.17 -8.76
CA ALA A 102 12.13 -6.61 -9.01
C ALA A 102 12.91 -6.73 -7.69
N ALA A 103 12.77 -5.76 -6.77
CA ALA A 103 13.39 -5.84 -5.44
C ALA A 103 12.87 -7.06 -4.65
N GLY A 104 11.56 -7.32 -4.68
CA GLY A 104 10.96 -8.50 -4.05
C GLY A 104 11.44 -9.81 -4.68
N ALA A 105 11.59 -9.87 -6.00
CA ALA A 105 12.14 -11.03 -6.72
C ALA A 105 13.63 -11.27 -6.37
N ALA A 106 14.38 -10.21 -6.08
CA ALA A 106 15.77 -10.29 -5.58
C ALA A 106 15.85 -10.67 -4.08
N GLY A 107 14.73 -10.96 -3.43
CA GLY A 107 14.65 -11.31 -2.01
C GLY A 107 14.89 -10.14 -1.05
N ILE A 108 14.75 -8.89 -1.52
CA ILE A 108 14.82 -7.70 -0.68
C ILE A 108 13.44 -7.43 -0.08
N THR A 109 13.41 -7.02 1.19
CA THR A 109 12.15 -6.63 1.85
C THR A 109 11.46 -5.50 1.11
N THR A 110 10.14 -5.61 0.91
CA THR A 110 9.31 -4.53 0.38
C THR A 110 8.26 -4.10 1.41
N VAL A 111 7.94 -2.82 1.47
CA VAL A 111 6.94 -2.23 2.39
C VAL A 111 5.96 -1.35 1.58
N ASN A 112 4.68 -1.73 1.46
CA ASN A 112 4.17 -3.06 1.82
C ASN A 112 4.81 -4.18 0.96
N ASP A 113 4.47 -5.45 1.27
CA ASP A 113 4.81 -6.55 0.38
C ASP A 113 4.23 -6.29 -1.02
N TYR A 114 5.05 -6.41 -2.07
CA TYR A 114 4.64 -6.08 -3.45
C TYR A 114 3.44 -6.92 -3.92
N ARG A 115 3.33 -8.17 -3.48
CA ARG A 115 2.20 -9.07 -3.81
C ARG A 115 0.90 -8.55 -3.18
N SER A 116 0.98 -8.04 -1.96
CA SER A 116 -0.14 -7.42 -1.24
C SER A 116 -0.62 -6.15 -1.92
N ILE A 117 0.31 -5.33 -2.43
CA ILE A 117 -0.01 -4.12 -3.20
C ILE A 117 -0.78 -4.49 -4.47
N ARG A 118 -0.34 -5.50 -5.22
CA ARG A 118 -1.03 -5.97 -6.43
C ARG A 118 -2.45 -6.45 -6.13
N LEU A 119 -2.63 -7.22 -5.05
CA LEU A 119 -3.94 -7.71 -4.62
C LEU A 119 -4.90 -6.57 -4.25
N ALA A 120 -4.41 -5.51 -3.61
CA ALA A 120 -5.23 -4.38 -3.20
C ALA A 120 -5.61 -3.47 -4.38
N ARG A 121 -4.71 -3.32 -5.36
CA ARG A 121 -4.89 -2.38 -6.47
C ARG A 121 -5.81 -2.87 -7.57
N ASP A 122 -5.90 -4.15 -7.81
CA ASP A 122 -6.93 -4.74 -8.68
C ASP A 122 -8.22 -4.88 -7.89
N LYS A 123 -9.18 -3.97 -8.12
CA LYS A 123 -10.42 -3.89 -7.33
C LYS A 123 -11.31 -5.12 -7.49
N ALA A 124 -11.27 -5.80 -8.64
CA ALA A 124 -12.00 -7.06 -8.83
C ALA A 124 -11.40 -8.17 -7.94
N VAL A 125 -10.06 -8.27 -7.92
CA VAL A 125 -9.35 -9.21 -7.06
C VAL A 125 -9.57 -8.86 -5.58
N ALA A 126 -9.51 -7.57 -5.24
CA ALA A 126 -9.77 -7.09 -3.88
C ALA A 126 -11.18 -7.46 -3.39
N ALA A 127 -12.21 -7.29 -4.23
CA ALA A 127 -13.58 -7.66 -3.89
C ALA A 127 -13.72 -9.16 -3.59
N VAL A 128 -13.14 -10.01 -4.42
CA VAL A 128 -13.15 -11.48 -4.23
C VAL A 128 -12.36 -11.87 -2.98
N ARG A 129 -11.19 -11.27 -2.77
CA ARG A 129 -10.34 -11.53 -1.60
C ARG A 129 -11.03 -11.14 -0.30
N ALA A 130 -11.66 -9.96 -0.25
CA ALA A 130 -12.43 -9.49 0.90
C ALA A 130 -13.58 -10.46 1.20
N ARG A 131 -14.36 -10.82 0.19
CA ARG A 131 -15.49 -11.76 0.33
C ARG A 131 -15.04 -13.12 0.83
N ALA A 132 -13.96 -13.67 0.28
CA ALA A 132 -13.40 -14.96 0.72
C ALA A 132 -12.90 -14.94 2.17
N ALA A 133 -12.50 -13.77 2.66
CA ALA A 133 -12.09 -13.56 4.06
C ALA A 133 -13.25 -13.22 5.00
N GLY A 134 -14.50 -13.22 4.52
CA GLY A 134 -15.68 -12.87 5.31
C GLY A 134 -15.81 -11.38 5.63
N ILE A 135 -15.08 -10.51 4.91
CA ILE A 135 -15.16 -9.06 5.06
C ILE A 135 -16.39 -8.57 4.29
N PRO A 136 -17.27 -7.74 4.90
CA PRO A 136 -18.38 -7.10 4.21
C PRO A 136 -17.87 -6.25 3.05
N PHE A 137 -18.25 -6.62 1.83
CA PHE A 137 -17.85 -5.96 0.59
C PHE A 137 -19.02 -6.04 -0.41
N PRO A 138 -19.27 -5.01 -1.25
CA PRO A 138 -20.38 -5.03 -2.18
C PRO A 138 -20.28 -6.19 -3.17
N LYS A 139 -21.44 -6.74 -3.60
CA LYS A 139 -21.49 -7.59 -4.79
C LYS A 139 -20.86 -6.86 -5.95
N THR A 140 -19.95 -7.50 -6.66
CA THR A 140 -19.13 -6.85 -7.69
C THR A 140 -19.23 -7.60 -9.00
N TRP A 141 -19.52 -6.87 -10.07
CA TRP A 141 -19.39 -7.31 -11.44
C TRP A 141 -18.15 -6.69 -12.07
N PHE A 142 -17.49 -7.43 -12.91
CA PHE A 142 -16.33 -7.00 -13.69
C PHE A 142 -16.65 -7.06 -15.17
N ALA A 143 -16.34 -6.00 -15.90
CA ALA A 143 -16.45 -5.93 -17.33
C ALA A 143 -15.09 -5.54 -17.94
N SER A 144 -14.66 -6.28 -18.97
CA SER A 144 -13.46 -5.96 -19.74
C SER A 144 -13.63 -4.72 -20.63
N ARG A 145 -14.88 -4.35 -20.90
CA ARG A 145 -15.29 -3.16 -21.66
C ARG A 145 -16.57 -2.60 -21.04
N THR A 146 -16.71 -1.28 -21.06
CA THR A 146 -17.86 -0.58 -20.44
C THR A 146 -19.20 -1.01 -21.02
N ALA A 147 -19.28 -1.22 -22.35
CA ALA A 147 -20.50 -1.67 -23.02
C ALA A 147 -21.07 -3.00 -22.51
N LEU A 148 -20.25 -3.86 -21.90
CA LEU A 148 -20.72 -5.15 -21.36
C LEU A 148 -21.48 -5.02 -20.04
N LEU A 149 -21.48 -3.85 -19.41
CA LEU A 149 -22.23 -3.60 -18.18
C LEU A 149 -23.75 -3.58 -18.40
N ASP A 150 -24.23 -3.46 -19.64
CA ASP A 150 -25.64 -3.57 -20.03
C ASP A 150 -26.25 -4.95 -19.70
N GLN A 151 -25.39 -5.97 -19.54
CA GLN A 151 -25.81 -7.32 -19.15
C GLN A 151 -26.18 -7.45 -17.67
N ILE A 152 -25.96 -6.39 -16.86
CA ILE A 152 -26.36 -6.40 -15.45
C ILE A 152 -27.88 -6.24 -15.36
N PRO A 153 -28.59 -7.13 -14.62
CA PRO A 153 -30.04 -7.06 -14.50
C PRO A 153 -30.53 -5.70 -13.95
N ALA A 154 -31.64 -5.21 -14.51
CA ALA A 154 -32.19 -3.88 -14.16
C ALA A 154 -32.62 -3.77 -12.69
N ASP A 155 -32.96 -4.88 -12.04
CA ASP A 155 -33.31 -4.93 -10.60
C ASP A 155 -32.11 -4.74 -9.66
N MET A 156 -30.88 -4.67 -10.21
CA MET A 156 -29.66 -4.41 -9.44
C MET A 156 -29.34 -2.92 -9.28
N TYR A 157 -30.03 -2.04 -10.00
CA TYR A 157 -29.83 -0.59 -9.92
C TYR A 157 -30.47 0.00 -8.64
N PRO A 158 -29.96 1.14 -8.14
CA PRO A 158 -28.84 1.93 -8.68
C PRO A 158 -27.48 1.26 -8.51
N LEU A 159 -26.57 1.54 -9.45
CA LEU A 159 -25.20 1.02 -9.46
C LEU A 159 -24.15 2.13 -9.26
N VAL A 160 -23.01 1.76 -8.70
CA VAL A 160 -21.77 2.53 -8.73
C VAL A 160 -20.83 1.89 -9.76
N ILE A 161 -20.44 2.67 -10.76
CA ILE A 161 -19.53 2.27 -11.83
C ILE A 161 -18.18 2.92 -11.57
N LYS A 162 -17.10 2.16 -11.61
CA LYS A 162 -15.74 2.65 -11.39
C LYS A 162 -14.68 1.83 -12.14
N PRO A 163 -13.53 2.44 -12.51
CA PRO A 163 -12.43 1.69 -13.10
C PRO A 163 -11.90 0.60 -12.18
N ASN A 164 -11.54 -0.55 -12.76
CA ASN A 164 -10.91 -1.65 -12.01
C ASN A 164 -9.58 -1.22 -11.37
N ASN A 165 -8.75 -0.55 -12.15
CA ASN A 165 -7.49 0.04 -11.70
C ASN A 165 -7.62 1.56 -11.71
N GLY A 166 -7.18 2.21 -10.66
CA GLY A 166 -7.25 3.67 -10.57
C GLY A 166 -7.37 4.15 -9.13
N SER A 167 -6.87 5.34 -8.89
CA SER A 167 -6.87 6.02 -7.59
C SER A 167 -7.63 7.35 -7.61
N SER A 168 -8.33 7.65 -8.72
CA SER A 168 -9.02 8.92 -8.91
C SER A 168 -10.52 8.76 -8.70
N LEU A 169 -11.09 9.60 -7.83
CA LEU A 169 -12.55 9.70 -7.68
C LEU A 169 -13.26 10.28 -8.92
N LYS A 170 -12.51 10.78 -9.91
CA LYS A 170 -13.05 11.44 -11.10
C LYS A 170 -13.87 10.50 -12.00
N ASP A 171 -13.60 9.20 -11.92
CA ASP A 171 -14.20 8.20 -12.78
C ASP A 171 -15.14 7.26 -11.99
N VAL A 172 -15.77 7.77 -10.92
CA VAL A 172 -16.76 7.04 -10.12
C VAL A 172 -18.13 7.64 -10.40
N TYR A 173 -19.03 6.84 -10.95
CA TYR A 173 -20.35 7.25 -11.38
C TYR A 173 -21.42 6.48 -10.61
N ARG A 174 -22.46 7.17 -10.15
CA ARG A 174 -23.72 6.56 -9.76
C ARG A 174 -24.65 6.61 -10.95
N VAL A 175 -25.26 5.48 -11.29
CA VAL A 175 -26.28 5.36 -12.33
C VAL A 175 -27.53 4.72 -11.74
N ASP A 176 -28.66 5.36 -11.95
CA ASP A 176 -29.91 4.95 -11.31
C ASP A 176 -30.71 3.95 -12.17
N ASN A 177 -30.36 3.81 -13.46
CA ASN A 177 -31.03 2.92 -14.42
C ASN A 177 -30.11 2.60 -15.61
N PRO A 178 -30.47 1.62 -16.48
CA PRO A 178 -29.70 1.26 -17.67
C PRO A 178 -29.56 2.39 -18.69
N GLU A 179 -30.53 3.27 -18.79
CA GLU A 179 -30.51 4.41 -19.73
C GLU A 179 -29.41 5.42 -19.35
N GLU A 180 -29.21 5.66 -18.06
CA GLU A 180 -28.11 6.51 -17.57
C GLU A 180 -26.76 5.83 -17.81
N LEU A 181 -26.66 4.50 -17.61
CA LEU A 181 -25.45 3.77 -17.90
C LEU A 181 -25.01 3.92 -19.37
N ALA A 182 -25.97 3.86 -20.31
CA ALA A 182 -25.71 4.02 -21.73
C ALA A 182 -25.25 5.42 -22.14
N GLN A 183 -25.43 6.44 -21.29
CA GLN A 183 -25.02 7.83 -21.51
C GLN A 183 -23.61 8.13 -20.99
N LEU A 184 -22.99 7.20 -20.25
CA LEU A 184 -21.64 7.44 -19.72
C LEU A 184 -20.62 7.49 -20.87
N ASP A 185 -19.90 8.60 -20.95
CA ASP A 185 -18.78 8.77 -21.88
C ASP A 185 -17.49 8.22 -21.23
N ILE A 186 -17.34 6.89 -21.31
CA ILE A 186 -16.17 6.18 -20.80
C ILE A 186 -15.54 5.42 -21.96
N ASP A 187 -14.22 5.52 -22.10
CA ASP A 187 -13.47 4.75 -23.09
C ASP A 187 -13.80 3.24 -22.94
N ASP A 188 -14.33 2.64 -24.01
CA ASP A 188 -14.76 1.23 -24.01
C ASP A 188 -13.59 0.26 -23.78
N SER A 189 -12.35 0.69 -23.93
CA SER A 189 -11.17 -0.12 -23.58
C SER A 189 -10.90 -0.18 -22.07
N THR A 190 -11.58 0.63 -21.27
CA THR A 190 -11.40 0.68 -19.82
C THR A 190 -12.09 -0.51 -19.14
N ARG A 191 -11.32 -1.25 -18.35
CA ARG A 191 -11.87 -2.30 -17.48
C ARG A 191 -12.64 -1.68 -16.33
N MET A 192 -13.91 -2.00 -16.19
CA MET A 192 -14.83 -1.41 -15.23
C MET A 192 -15.35 -2.41 -14.21
N LEU A 193 -15.69 -1.87 -13.05
CA LEU A 193 -16.50 -2.56 -12.04
C LEU A 193 -17.87 -1.89 -11.92
N ALA A 194 -18.86 -2.71 -11.64
CA ALA A 194 -20.16 -2.25 -11.17
C ALA A 194 -20.47 -2.87 -9.80
N GLN A 195 -21.05 -2.07 -8.91
CA GLN A 195 -21.44 -2.47 -7.56
C GLN A 195 -22.81 -1.85 -7.24
N PRO A 196 -23.71 -2.54 -6.50
CA PRO A 196 -24.93 -1.90 -6.03
C PRO A 196 -24.58 -0.65 -5.20
N TYR A 197 -25.33 0.42 -5.44
CA TYR A 197 -25.23 1.60 -4.60
C TYR A 197 -25.73 1.28 -3.19
N LEU A 198 -24.91 1.54 -2.19
CA LEU A 198 -25.26 1.34 -0.80
C LEU A 198 -25.77 2.64 -0.20
N VAL A 199 -27.02 2.61 0.27
CA VAL A 199 -27.62 3.76 0.99
C VAL A 199 -26.78 4.05 2.23
N ASN A 200 -26.36 5.30 2.38
CA ASN A 200 -25.47 5.75 3.45
C ASN A 200 -25.84 7.18 3.88
N PRO A 201 -25.33 7.69 5.01
CA PRO A 201 -25.68 9.01 5.55
C PRO A 201 -25.11 10.20 4.76
N GLY A 202 -24.49 10.00 3.59
CA GLY A 202 -23.89 11.07 2.77
C GLY A 202 -22.41 11.33 3.08
N TYR A 203 -21.80 10.53 3.96
CA TYR A 203 -20.37 10.53 4.22
C TYR A 203 -19.77 9.13 4.06
N ASP A 204 -18.50 9.10 3.74
CA ASP A 204 -17.67 7.91 3.77
C ASP A 204 -16.73 7.99 4.97
N MET A 205 -16.45 6.86 5.59
CA MET A 205 -15.39 6.73 6.58
C MET A 205 -14.11 6.28 5.91
N LYS A 206 -12.99 6.83 6.35
CA LYS A 206 -11.68 6.34 5.98
C LYS A 206 -10.94 5.86 7.22
N LEU A 207 -10.62 4.56 7.25
CA LEU A 207 -9.80 3.99 8.30
C LEU A 207 -8.35 3.92 7.82
N TYR A 208 -7.44 4.34 8.66
CA TYR A 208 -6.00 4.29 8.41
C TYR A 208 -5.34 3.34 9.39
N ASN A 209 -4.54 2.41 8.88
CA ASN A 209 -3.68 1.58 9.71
C ASN A 209 -2.23 2.02 9.50
N THR A 210 -1.58 2.43 10.58
CA THR A 210 -0.16 2.82 10.57
C THR A 210 0.76 1.67 10.98
N GLY A 211 0.21 0.45 11.07
CA GLY A 211 0.91 -0.75 11.49
C GLY A 211 0.62 -1.16 12.94
N ASP A 212 0.58 -0.22 13.87
CA ASP A 212 0.31 -0.50 15.28
C ASP A 212 -1.03 0.07 15.74
N GLU A 213 -1.52 1.12 15.08
CA GLU A 213 -2.72 1.85 15.47
C GLU A 213 -3.64 2.08 14.27
N VAL A 214 -4.95 2.08 14.57
CA VAL A 214 -6.01 2.40 13.62
C VAL A 214 -6.58 3.77 13.95
N PHE A 215 -6.77 4.61 12.92
CA PHE A 215 -7.40 5.92 12.99
C PHE A 215 -8.62 5.92 12.07
N ALA A 216 -9.62 6.72 12.37
CA ALA A 216 -10.81 6.87 11.56
C ALA A 216 -11.10 8.34 11.31
N THR A 217 -11.53 8.65 10.08
CA THR A 217 -12.04 9.96 9.69
C THR A 217 -13.35 9.80 8.95
N ILE A 218 -14.19 10.80 8.98
CA ILE A 218 -15.31 10.96 8.05
C ILE A 218 -14.94 12.01 7.01
N LYS A 219 -15.46 11.84 5.82
CA LYS A 219 -15.37 12.80 4.72
C LYS A 219 -16.68 12.78 3.93
N ARG A 220 -16.96 13.86 3.21
CA ARG A 220 -18.10 13.88 2.28
C ARG A 220 -17.96 12.75 1.27
N SER A 221 -19.05 11.99 1.07
CA SER A 221 -19.08 10.99 0.01
C SER A 221 -19.04 11.68 -1.37
N PRO A 222 -18.20 11.21 -2.30
CA PRO A 222 -18.14 11.77 -3.65
C PRO A 222 -19.47 11.62 -4.41
N LEU A 223 -20.30 10.67 -4.02
CA LEU A 223 -21.63 10.43 -4.58
C LEU A 223 -22.72 11.32 -3.95
N HIS A 224 -22.37 12.12 -2.93
CA HIS A 224 -23.26 13.07 -2.24
C HIS A 224 -22.61 14.46 -2.18
N PRO A 225 -22.36 15.14 -3.31
CA PRO A 225 -21.61 16.41 -3.33
C PRO A 225 -22.33 17.53 -2.58
N GLY A 226 -23.64 17.43 -2.39
CA GLY A 226 -24.46 18.40 -1.64
C GLY A 226 -24.56 18.15 -0.13
N ALA A 227 -23.99 17.07 0.39
CA ALA A 227 -24.00 16.78 1.82
C ALA A 227 -23.12 17.78 2.59
N ASP A 228 -23.63 18.31 3.70
CA ASP A 228 -22.86 19.19 4.59
C ASP A 228 -22.06 18.35 5.57
N VAL A 229 -20.87 17.92 5.14
CA VAL A 229 -19.95 17.08 5.92
C VAL A 229 -18.59 17.75 5.98
N VAL A 230 -18.14 18.01 7.20
CA VAL A 230 -16.78 18.47 7.47
C VAL A 230 -15.88 17.25 7.69
N GLU A 231 -14.72 17.23 7.02
CA GLU A 231 -13.75 16.17 7.23
C GLU A 231 -13.14 16.30 8.64
N GLU A 232 -13.32 15.26 9.46
CA GLU A 232 -12.83 15.22 10.82
C GLU A 232 -12.46 13.81 11.29
N GLN A 233 -11.63 13.75 12.33
CA GLN A 233 -11.37 12.49 13.01
C GLN A 233 -12.56 12.08 13.86
N ILE A 234 -12.85 10.78 13.84
CA ILE A 234 -13.87 10.17 14.68
C ILE A 234 -13.27 9.10 15.59
N PRO A 235 -13.90 8.77 16.72
CA PRO A 235 -13.48 7.67 17.56
C PRO A 235 -13.50 6.34 16.80
N VAL A 236 -12.46 5.53 16.99
CA VAL A 236 -12.40 4.17 16.42
C VAL A 236 -13.16 3.23 17.34
N THR A 237 -14.34 2.79 16.92
CA THR A 237 -15.11 1.79 17.68
C THR A 237 -14.42 0.41 17.62
N PRO A 238 -14.75 -0.52 18.54
CA PRO A 238 -14.25 -1.89 18.47
C PRO A 238 -14.55 -2.58 17.14
N GLU A 239 -15.71 -2.32 16.53
CA GLU A 239 -16.15 -2.87 15.25
C GLU A 239 -15.30 -2.33 14.10
N LEU A 240 -15.11 -1.02 14.03
CA LEU A 240 -14.24 -0.38 13.01
C LEU A 240 -12.80 -0.88 13.12
N ARG A 241 -12.29 -1.02 14.35
CA ARG A 241 -10.97 -1.57 14.59
C ARG A 241 -10.87 -3.03 14.13
N ALA A 242 -11.86 -3.85 14.48
CA ALA A 242 -11.89 -5.26 14.08
C ALA A 242 -11.92 -5.40 12.55
N LEU A 243 -12.74 -4.57 11.88
CA LEU A 243 -12.85 -4.51 10.41
C LEU A 243 -11.51 -4.13 9.77
N ALA A 244 -10.88 -3.04 10.24
CA ALA A 244 -9.58 -2.62 9.73
C ALA A 244 -8.54 -3.75 9.87
N LEU A 245 -8.40 -4.34 11.05
CA LEU A 245 -7.45 -5.42 11.29
C LEU A 245 -7.76 -6.69 10.47
N ALA A 246 -9.04 -7.00 10.20
CA ALA A 246 -9.43 -8.10 9.32
C ALA A 246 -8.94 -7.87 7.89
N VAL A 247 -9.09 -6.65 7.36
CA VAL A 247 -8.56 -6.27 6.04
C VAL A 247 -7.03 -6.41 6.02
N GLY A 248 -6.31 -5.87 6.99
CA GLY A 248 -4.85 -6.00 7.06
C GLY A 248 -4.37 -7.44 7.00
N ARG A 249 -5.03 -8.34 7.74
CA ARG A 249 -4.72 -9.79 7.70
C ARG A 249 -5.06 -10.42 6.35
N ALA A 250 -6.25 -10.10 5.80
CA ALA A 250 -6.70 -10.68 4.54
C ALA A 250 -5.80 -10.30 3.36
N PHE A 251 -5.29 -9.08 3.35
CA PHE A 251 -4.43 -8.57 2.29
C PHE A 251 -2.94 -8.62 2.61
N ALA A 252 -2.56 -9.04 3.81
CA ALA A 252 -1.18 -9.00 4.30
C ALA A 252 -0.52 -7.61 4.19
N LEU A 253 -1.27 -6.56 4.52
CA LEU A 253 -0.81 -5.18 4.49
C LEU A 253 -0.41 -4.72 5.89
N ASP A 254 0.72 -4.03 5.99
CA ASP A 254 1.20 -3.41 7.24
C ASP A 254 0.79 -1.92 7.32
N ILE A 255 0.82 -1.21 6.20
CA ILE A 255 0.48 0.22 6.08
C ILE A 255 -0.62 0.34 5.03
N TYR A 256 -1.81 0.78 5.43
CA TYR A 256 -2.95 0.85 4.49
C TYR A 256 -4.04 1.78 4.98
N GLY A 257 -4.96 2.09 4.06
CA GLY A 257 -6.23 2.71 4.36
C GLY A 257 -7.37 1.94 3.71
N ILE A 258 -8.55 2.01 4.29
CA ILE A 258 -9.77 1.45 3.71
C ILE A 258 -10.85 2.52 3.68
N ASP A 259 -11.61 2.54 2.59
CA ASP A 259 -12.81 3.35 2.49
C ASP A 259 -14.00 2.48 2.91
N VAL A 260 -14.82 2.99 3.82
CA VAL A 260 -15.92 2.27 4.46
C VAL A 260 -17.18 3.11 4.43
N VAL A 261 -18.31 2.49 4.18
CA VAL A 261 -19.63 3.11 4.38
C VAL A 261 -20.35 2.45 5.53
N GLU A 262 -21.13 3.26 6.25
CA GLU A 262 -22.11 2.80 7.20
C GLU A 262 -23.45 2.59 6.48
N THR A 263 -24.02 1.40 6.65
CA THR A 263 -25.33 1.04 6.11
C THR A 263 -26.25 0.62 7.25
N PRO A 264 -27.57 0.50 7.03
CA PRO A 264 -28.48 -0.05 8.05
C PRO A 264 -28.08 -1.44 8.57
N ASP A 265 -27.34 -2.23 7.74
CA ASP A 265 -26.92 -3.57 8.06
C ASP A 265 -25.48 -3.63 8.64
N GLY A 266 -24.84 -2.47 8.85
CA GLY A 266 -23.50 -2.35 9.40
C GLY A 266 -22.47 -1.77 8.42
N TYR A 267 -21.18 -1.93 8.75
CA TYR A 267 -20.07 -1.37 7.97
C TYR A 267 -19.71 -2.24 6.77
N VAL A 268 -19.51 -1.58 5.61
CA VAL A 268 -19.12 -2.24 4.36
C VAL A 268 -17.86 -1.57 3.79
N VAL A 269 -16.83 -2.36 3.48
CA VAL A 269 -15.59 -1.88 2.86
C VAL A 269 -15.83 -1.67 1.37
N LEU A 270 -15.46 -0.50 0.85
CA LEU A 270 -15.60 -0.13 -0.58
C LEU A 270 -14.30 -0.20 -1.36
N ASP A 271 -13.16 0.08 -0.69
CA ASP A 271 -11.84 0.11 -1.30
C ASP A 271 -10.73 -0.14 -0.28
N VAL A 272 -9.59 -0.65 -0.77
CA VAL A 272 -8.37 -0.90 0.01
C VAL A 272 -7.20 -0.19 -0.65
N ASN A 273 -6.52 0.67 0.10
CA ASN A 273 -5.44 1.53 -0.40
C ASN A 273 -4.13 1.20 0.33
N ASP A 274 -3.10 0.81 -0.39
CA ASP A 274 -1.81 0.32 0.14
C ASP A 274 -0.90 1.37 0.79
N PHE A 275 -1.01 2.64 0.44
CA PHE A 275 -0.25 3.74 1.06
C PHE A 275 -1.00 5.07 0.87
N PRO A 276 -2.06 5.34 1.66
CA PRO A 276 -2.81 6.60 1.56
C PRO A 276 -1.99 7.82 2.02
N SER A 277 -2.56 9.01 1.92
CA SER A 277 -1.90 10.26 2.31
C SER A 277 -1.65 10.41 3.82
N PHE A 278 -2.46 9.75 4.66
CA PHE A 278 -2.44 9.87 6.13
C PHE A 278 -2.57 11.31 6.67
N GLY A 279 -3.08 12.25 5.86
CA GLY A 279 -3.09 13.67 6.19
C GLY A 279 -3.83 14.04 7.49
N MET A 280 -4.82 13.23 7.86
CA MET A 280 -5.60 13.43 9.09
C MET A 280 -5.09 12.59 10.28
N VAL A 281 -4.00 11.83 10.12
CA VAL A 281 -3.47 10.98 11.19
C VAL A 281 -2.43 11.75 12.01
N PRO A 282 -2.60 11.90 13.32
CA PRO A 282 -1.62 12.58 14.17
C PRO A 282 -0.27 11.88 14.13
N GLN A 283 0.83 12.65 14.00
CA GLN A 283 2.20 12.10 13.99
C GLN A 283 2.37 10.95 12.98
N ALA A 284 1.71 11.06 11.81
CA ALA A 284 1.69 9.99 10.80
C ALA A 284 3.12 9.60 10.37
N ALA A 285 3.99 10.57 10.15
CA ALA A 285 5.35 10.33 9.68
C ALA A 285 6.16 9.43 10.63
N GLU A 286 6.11 9.71 11.94
CA GLU A 286 6.83 8.93 12.95
C GLU A 286 6.23 7.53 13.12
N ARG A 287 4.90 7.39 13.03
CA ARG A 287 4.21 6.09 13.11
C ARG A 287 4.58 5.21 11.92
N LEU A 288 4.52 5.78 10.73
CA LEU A 288 4.90 5.08 9.49
C LEU A 288 6.39 4.71 9.48
N ALA A 289 7.27 5.62 9.91
CA ALA A 289 8.71 5.36 10.03
C ALA A 289 9.00 4.17 10.97
N ARG A 290 8.34 4.10 12.14
CA ARG A 290 8.46 2.93 13.04
C ARG A 290 7.99 1.65 12.37
N THR A 291 6.89 1.71 11.63
CA THR A 291 6.35 0.53 10.94
C THR A 291 7.26 0.06 9.82
N VAL A 292 7.80 0.97 9.00
CA VAL A 292 8.82 0.64 7.99
C VAL A 292 9.99 -0.10 8.63
N LEU A 293 10.56 0.43 9.70
CA LEU A 293 11.69 -0.21 10.40
C LEU A 293 11.32 -1.58 11.01
N ARG A 294 10.12 -1.71 11.56
CA ARG A 294 9.63 -2.97 12.12
C ARG A 294 9.49 -4.04 11.04
N VAL A 295 8.89 -3.71 9.90
CA VAL A 295 8.73 -4.66 8.77
C VAL A 295 10.08 -5.06 8.21
N THR A 296 10.99 -4.09 8.00
CA THR A 296 12.36 -4.34 7.55
C THR A 296 13.06 -5.36 8.44
N ARG A 297 13.00 -5.18 9.77
CA ARG A 297 13.65 -6.08 10.74
C ARG A 297 12.98 -7.45 10.81
N ARG A 298 11.64 -7.51 10.78
CA ARG A 298 10.89 -8.76 10.80
C ARG A 298 11.31 -9.68 9.66
N ASN A 299 11.39 -9.15 8.47
CA ASN A 299 11.74 -9.93 7.28
C ASN A 299 13.21 -10.32 7.23
N ALA A 300 14.12 -9.48 7.76
CA ALA A 300 15.53 -9.83 7.90
C ALA A 300 15.74 -11.03 8.85
N ILE A 301 15.02 -11.07 9.96
CA ILE A 301 15.06 -12.20 10.92
C ILE A 301 14.50 -13.47 10.26
N ALA A 302 13.37 -13.40 9.56
CA ALA A 302 12.78 -14.54 8.85
C ALA A 302 13.74 -15.11 7.80
N ALA A 303 14.37 -14.26 7.00
CA ALA A 303 15.37 -14.67 6.01
C ALA A 303 16.59 -15.38 6.65
N ALA A 304 17.12 -14.83 7.74
CA ALA A 304 18.24 -15.44 8.47
C ALA A 304 17.88 -16.81 9.03
N THR A 305 16.66 -16.98 9.55
CA THR A 305 16.17 -18.27 10.09
C THR A 305 16.02 -19.32 9.00
N THR A 306 15.52 -18.94 7.81
CA THR A 306 15.37 -19.87 6.67
C THR A 306 16.71 -20.33 6.15
N THR A 307 17.70 -19.46 6.05
CA THR A 307 19.05 -19.80 5.60
C THR A 307 19.73 -20.80 6.55
N THR A 308 19.49 -20.70 7.85
CA THR A 308 20.08 -21.61 8.86
C THR A 308 19.47 -23.01 8.78
N VAL A 309 18.19 -23.15 8.43
CA VAL A 309 17.51 -24.45 8.30
C VAL A 309 17.97 -25.19 7.01
N ASP A 310 18.16 -24.47 5.93
CA ASP A 310 18.54 -25.07 4.63
C ASP A 310 19.99 -25.58 4.61
N SER A 311 20.90 -24.97 5.39
CA SER A 311 22.28 -25.40 5.50
C SER A 311 22.48 -26.72 6.27
N THR A 312 21.43 -27.22 6.97
CA THR A 312 21.44 -28.48 7.73
C THR A 312 20.90 -29.68 6.93
N LEU A 313 20.37 -29.46 5.72
CA LEU A 313 19.71 -30.49 4.91
C LEU A 313 20.45 -30.76 3.58
N VAL A 314 21.79 -30.85 3.59
CA VAL A 314 22.53 -31.45 2.46
C VAL A 314 22.68 -32.95 2.73
N PRO A 315 21.96 -33.85 2.04
CA PRO A 315 22.30 -35.27 2.06
C PRO A 315 23.57 -35.43 1.25
N VAL A 316 24.62 -35.93 1.88
CA VAL A 316 25.79 -36.46 1.20
C VAL A 316 25.34 -37.67 0.39
N LEU A 317 25.14 -37.50 -0.93
CA LEU A 317 25.09 -38.61 -1.85
C LEU A 317 26.52 -39.11 -2.05
N GLU A 318 26.90 -40.12 -1.24
CA GLU A 318 28.10 -40.94 -1.53
C GLU A 318 27.86 -41.67 -2.84
N ALA A 319 28.68 -41.35 -3.85
CA ALA A 319 28.75 -42.12 -5.07
C ALA A 319 29.51 -43.43 -4.73
N THR A 320 28.79 -44.52 -4.67
CA THR A 320 29.40 -45.86 -4.73
C THR A 320 29.72 -46.19 -6.19
N ALA A 321 30.99 -46.51 -6.44
CA ALA A 321 31.56 -46.98 -7.72
C ALA A 321 30.97 -48.30 -8.19
#